data_bb8a093300108f95617cb15dcdb929b3
#
_entry.id   bb8a093300108f95617cb15dcdb929b3
#
_cell.length_a   1.000
_cell.length_b   1.000
_cell.length_c   1.000
_cell.angle_alpha   90.00
_cell.angle_beta   90.00
_cell.angle_gamma   90.00
#
_symmetry.space_group_name_H-M   'P 1'
#
loop_
_entity.id
_entity.type
_entity.pdbx_description
1 polymer ?
#
loop_
_entity_poly.entity_id
_entity_poly.type
_entity_poly.pdbx_seq_one_letter_code
_entity_poly.pdbx_strand_id
1 'polypeptide(L)'
;VSAVDRGEVEAGVVPIENSTEGAVGATQEALITSQVTICGEIYLPIRHALLSKTKSGPIRVLYSHPQALAQCRHWLAMHLGETKLVEVASTAEGARRASVEKGAAALASPWAAQIYRLQVRQRDVQDRPGNCTRFYLLGHEGARATGKDKTSLLFTLPHRAGALHKALGVLAAKGLNLLKVESRPAPGKPWEYVFFVDVRGHVDRVDFRRALLQLEKQTQDLRILGSYPEER
;
A
#
# COMPACT_ATOMS: atom_id res chain seq x y z
N VAL A 1 1.11 11.56 -5.89
CA VAL A 1 0.60 11.40 -7.25
C VAL A 1 0.61 12.74 -7.96
N SER A 2 -0.12 13.74 -7.46
CA SER A 2 -0.30 15.03 -8.16
C SER A 2 1.01 15.79 -8.47
N ALA A 3 2.02 15.71 -7.63
CA ALA A 3 3.31 16.38 -7.89
C ALA A 3 4.06 15.73 -9.07
N VAL A 4 3.99 14.39 -9.18
CA VAL A 4 4.54 13.67 -10.35
C VAL A 4 3.72 14.02 -11.60
N ASP A 5 2.40 13.96 -11.51
CA ASP A 5 1.48 14.22 -12.62
C ASP A 5 1.67 15.62 -13.24
N ARG A 6 1.97 16.63 -12.42
CA ARG A 6 2.29 17.99 -12.87
C ARG A 6 3.76 18.22 -13.26
N GLY A 7 4.61 17.19 -13.16
CA GLY A 7 6.05 17.32 -13.47
C GLY A 7 6.85 18.14 -12.44
N GLU A 8 6.32 18.36 -11.24
CA GLU A 8 7.03 19.05 -10.15
C GLU A 8 8.16 18.19 -9.55
N VAL A 9 8.05 16.88 -9.67
CA VAL A 9 9.06 15.89 -9.32
C VAL A 9 9.10 14.79 -10.38
N GLU A 10 10.26 14.20 -10.59
CA GLU A 10 10.47 13.17 -11.63
C GLU A 10 9.80 11.83 -11.26
N ALA A 11 9.77 11.50 -9.97
CA ALA A 11 9.22 10.23 -9.48
C ALA A 11 8.59 10.40 -8.11
N GLY A 12 7.74 9.44 -7.74
CA GLY A 12 7.10 9.42 -6.43
C GLY A 12 6.90 8.00 -5.92
N VAL A 13 6.91 7.83 -4.60
CA VAL A 13 6.58 6.57 -3.94
C VAL A 13 5.29 6.78 -3.15
N VAL A 14 4.28 5.94 -3.40
CA VAL A 14 2.97 6.04 -2.75
C VAL A 14 2.49 4.68 -2.23
N PRO A 15 1.91 4.59 -1.02
CA PRO A 15 1.34 3.35 -0.54
C PRO A 15 0.07 3.02 -1.33
N ILE A 16 -0.09 1.77 -1.76
CA ILE A 16 -1.28 1.32 -2.49
C ILE A 16 -2.09 0.28 -1.73
N GLU A 17 -1.44 -0.51 -0.89
CA GLU A 17 -2.09 -1.59 -0.18
C GLU A 17 -1.31 -1.97 1.09
N ASN A 18 -2.04 -2.26 2.16
CA ASN A 18 -1.48 -2.89 3.36
C ASN A 18 -2.10 -4.29 3.52
N SER A 19 -1.29 -5.28 3.84
CA SER A 19 -1.74 -6.68 3.93
C SER A 19 -2.78 -6.94 5.03
N THR A 20 -2.91 -6.03 5.99
CA THR A 20 -3.86 -6.14 7.12
C THR A 20 -5.09 -5.27 6.90
N GLU A 21 -4.95 -4.11 6.28
CA GLU A 21 -6.00 -3.09 6.18
C GLU A 21 -6.60 -2.98 4.78
N GLY A 22 -5.94 -3.60 3.81
CA GLY A 22 -6.38 -3.55 2.42
C GLY A 22 -5.86 -2.31 1.69
N ALA A 23 -6.62 -1.84 0.71
CA ALA A 23 -6.21 -0.81 -0.20
C ALA A 23 -6.18 0.61 0.41
N VAL A 24 -5.23 1.41 -0.07
CA VAL A 24 -5.10 2.83 0.28
C VAL A 24 -5.98 3.66 -0.65
N GLY A 25 -7.19 3.97 -0.21
CA GLY A 25 -8.22 4.64 -1.01
C GLY A 25 -7.79 5.96 -1.64
N ALA A 26 -7.08 6.82 -0.89
CA ALA A 26 -6.61 8.11 -1.40
C ALA A 26 -5.64 7.97 -2.59
N THR A 27 -4.76 6.96 -2.57
CA THR A 27 -3.86 6.68 -3.70
C THR A 27 -4.64 6.19 -4.92
N GLN A 28 -5.59 5.27 -4.72
CA GLN A 28 -6.41 4.76 -5.83
C GLN A 28 -7.24 5.88 -6.46
N GLU A 29 -7.86 6.75 -5.65
CA GLU A 29 -8.62 7.89 -6.14
C GLU A 29 -7.77 8.83 -6.98
N ALA A 30 -6.56 9.15 -6.51
CA ALA A 30 -5.61 9.96 -7.27
C ALA A 30 -5.17 9.29 -8.58
N LEU A 31 -5.01 7.96 -8.62
CA LEU A 31 -4.66 7.22 -9.83
C LEU A 31 -5.78 7.19 -10.88
N ILE A 32 -7.06 7.28 -10.47
CA ILE A 32 -8.18 7.33 -11.42
C ILE A 32 -8.08 8.53 -12.34
N THR A 33 -7.66 9.68 -11.81
CA THR A 33 -7.67 10.96 -12.55
C THR A 33 -6.31 11.39 -13.11
N SER A 34 -5.21 10.82 -12.60
CA SER A 34 -3.85 11.19 -13.02
C SER A 34 -3.39 10.46 -14.29
N GLN A 35 -2.37 10.99 -14.95
CA GLN A 35 -1.72 10.40 -16.13
C GLN A 35 -0.35 9.77 -15.77
N VAL A 36 -0.05 9.60 -14.49
CA VAL A 36 1.21 8.98 -14.05
C VAL A 36 1.27 7.51 -14.45
N THR A 37 2.48 7.02 -14.68
CA THR A 37 2.76 5.61 -14.96
C THR A 37 3.32 4.92 -13.72
N ILE A 38 2.84 3.71 -13.42
CA ILE A 38 3.46 2.84 -12.42
C ILE A 38 4.67 2.17 -13.08
N CYS A 39 5.86 2.47 -12.59
CA CYS A 39 7.13 1.94 -13.10
C CYS A 39 7.78 0.91 -12.18
N GLY A 40 7.22 0.67 -10.99
CA GLY A 40 7.70 -0.33 -10.05
C GLY A 40 6.81 -0.49 -8.84
N GLU A 41 7.19 -1.45 -8.01
CA GLU A 41 6.56 -1.66 -6.71
C GLU A 41 7.62 -2.00 -5.65
N ILE A 42 7.30 -1.71 -4.40
CA ILE A 42 8.15 -2.00 -3.24
C ILE A 42 7.27 -2.61 -2.16
N TYR A 43 7.72 -3.69 -1.56
CA TYR A 43 7.09 -4.29 -0.39
C TYR A 43 7.90 -3.96 0.86
N LEU A 44 7.31 -3.20 1.78
CA LEU A 44 7.93 -2.82 3.04
C LEU A 44 7.31 -3.61 4.19
N PRO A 45 8.05 -4.52 4.85
CA PRO A 45 7.60 -5.17 6.06
C PRO A 45 7.38 -4.14 7.18
N ILE A 46 6.19 -4.16 7.79
CA ILE A 46 5.85 -3.28 8.90
C ILE A 46 6.15 -4.00 10.20
N ARG A 47 7.12 -3.47 10.95
CA ARG A 47 7.53 -3.99 12.25
C ARG A 47 7.45 -2.90 13.29
N HIS A 48 6.90 -3.23 14.44
CA HIS A 48 6.82 -2.32 15.57
C HIS A 48 7.80 -2.73 16.67
N ALA A 49 8.42 -1.72 17.26
CA ALA A 49 9.32 -1.88 18.39
C ALA A 49 8.90 -0.96 19.54
N LEU A 50 9.10 -1.39 20.75
CA LEU A 50 9.02 -0.54 21.94
C LEU A 50 10.32 0.23 22.08
N LEU A 51 10.22 1.54 22.00
CA LEU A 51 11.34 2.49 22.02
C LEU A 51 11.24 3.38 23.27
N SER A 52 12.35 3.66 23.92
CA SER A 52 12.41 4.64 25.01
C SER A 52 13.81 5.23 25.16
N LYS A 53 13.96 6.25 25.99
CA LYS A 53 15.26 6.91 26.27
C LYS A 53 16.24 5.99 26.99
N THR A 54 15.74 5.05 27.78
CA THR A 54 16.53 4.11 28.60
C THR A 54 16.18 2.66 28.25
N LYS A 55 17.13 1.75 28.39
CA LYS A 55 16.90 0.31 28.15
C LYS A 55 15.98 -0.35 29.19
N SER A 56 15.88 0.23 30.38
CA SER A 56 15.13 -0.31 31.52
C SER A 56 14.45 0.80 32.31
N GLY A 57 13.62 0.42 33.31
CA GLY A 57 12.87 1.33 34.18
C GLY A 57 11.39 1.46 33.77
N PRO A 58 10.56 2.07 34.65
CA PRO A 58 9.13 2.16 34.44
C PRO A 58 8.77 3.04 33.24
N ILE A 59 7.75 2.61 32.48
CA ILE A 59 7.12 3.38 31.41
C ILE A 59 5.78 3.89 31.96
N ARG A 60 5.62 5.21 32.03
CA ARG A 60 4.40 5.86 32.51
C ARG A 60 3.42 6.18 31.39
N VAL A 61 3.96 6.49 30.22
CA VAL A 61 3.18 6.88 29.04
C VAL A 61 3.79 6.26 27.79
N LEU A 62 2.93 5.78 26.89
CA LEU A 62 3.30 5.22 25.59
C LEU A 62 2.60 6.02 24.49
N TYR A 63 3.37 6.55 23.58
CA TYR A 63 2.92 7.31 22.43
C TYR A 63 2.95 6.45 21.15
N SER A 64 1.87 6.46 20.37
CA SER A 64 1.88 5.90 19.02
C SER A 64 0.66 6.34 18.19
N HIS A 65 0.67 6.01 16.90
CA HIS A 65 -0.50 6.13 16.05
C HIS A 65 -1.55 5.08 16.46
N PRO A 66 -2.87 5.40 16.43
CA PRO A 66 -3.94 4.47 16.82
C PRO A 66 -3.82 3.09 16.18
N GLN A 67 -3.49 3.06 14.90
CA GLN A 67 -3.29 1.83 14.14
C GLN A 67 -2.17 0.95 14.69
N ALA A 68 -1.02 1.51 15.05
CA ALA A 68 0.08 0.75 15.63
C ALA A 68 -0.27 0.23 17.04
N LEU A 69 -1.01 1.01 17.84
CA LEU A 69 -1.55 0.57 19.11
C LEU A 69 -2.51 -0.62 18.93
N ALA A 70 -3.40 -0.56 17.95
CA ALA A 70 -4.32 -1.65 17.63
C ALA A 70 -3.59 -2.92 17.18
N GLN A 71 -2.53 -2.79 16.37
CA GLN A 71 -1.72 -3.92 15.89
C GLN A 71 -0.86 -4.58 16.98
N CYS A 72 -0.66 -3.91 18.12
CA CYS A 72 0.11 -4.41 19.26
C CYS A 72 -0.75 -4.58 20.51
N ARG A 73 -2.07 -4.57 20.39
CA ARG A 73 -3.02 -4.49 21.51
C ARG A 73 -2.82 -5.61 22.53
N HIS A 74 -2.66 -6.83 22.06
CA HIS A 74 -2.51 -8.00 22.93
C HIS A 74 -1.17 -7.95 23.66
N TRP A 75 -0.10 -7.67 22.95
CA TRP A 75 1.23 -7.53 23.53
C TRP A 75 1.27 -6.40 24.58
N LEU A 76 0.65 -5.25 24.29
CA LEU A 76 0.57 -4.12 25.23
C LEU A 76 -0.17 -4.48 26.51
N ALA A 77 -1.30 -5.18 26.41
CA ALA A 77 -2.08 -5.61 27.57
C ALA A 77 -1.27 -6.53 28.50
N MET A 78 -0.46 -7.42 27.91
CA MET A 78 0.35 -8.35 28.70
C MET A 78 1.58 -7.71 29.37
N HIS A 79 2.19 -6.70 28.74
CA HIS A 79 3.49 -6.17 29.17
C HIS A 79 3.43 -4.75 29.75
N LEU A 80 2.40 -3.98 29.39
CA LEU A 80 2.27 -2.57 29.73
C LEU A 80 0.82 -2.20 30.13
N GLY A 81 0.09 -3.10 30.79
CA GLY A 81 -1.33 -2.95 31.11
C GLY A 81 -1.69 -1.71 31.94
N GLU A 82 -0.77 -1.21 32.76
CA GLU A 82 -0.97 0.00 33.59
C GLU A 82 -0.42 1.28 32.94
N THR A 83 0.22 1.17 31.76
CA THR A 83 0.81 2.31 31.08
C THR A 83 -0.26 3.14 30.39
N LYS A 84 -0.23 4.47 30.55
CA LYS A 84 -1.12 5.37 29.84
C LYS A 84 -0.78 5.36 28.35
N LEU A 85 -1.73 4.93 27.51
CA LEU A 85 -1.62 4.97 26.05
C LEU A 85 -2.10 6.33 25.55
N VAL A 86 -1.32 6.99 24.70
CA VAL A 86 -1.64 8.29 24.11
C VAL A 86 -1.51 8.22 22.60
N GLU A 87 -2.62 8.46 21.93
CA GLU A 87 -2.68 8.51 20.48
C GLU A 87 -2.07 9.81 19.96
N VAL A 88 -1.30 9.69 18.87
CA VAL A 88 -0.65 10.80 18.17
C VAL A 88 -0.76 10.60 16.66
N ALA A 89 -0.51 11.67 15.90
CA ALA A 89 -0.72 11.71 14.46
C ALA A 89 0.16 10.72 13.65
N SER A 90 1.29 10.27 14.21
CA SER A 90 2.16 9.28 13.58
C SER A 90 3.03 8.55 14.61
N THR A 91 3.52 7.36 14.26
CA THR A 91 4.51 6.64 15.09
C THR A 91 5.81 7.42 15.25
N ALA A 92 6.19 8.22 14.25
CA ALA A 92 7.35 9.11 14.30
C ALA A 92 7.15 10.26 15.31
N GLU A 93 5.95 10.86 15.35
CA GLU A 93 5.59 11.85 16.38
C GLU A 93 5.63 11.22 17.78
N GLY A 94 5.17 9.98 17.93
CA GLY A 94 5.31 9.23 19.18
C GLY A 94 6.76 9.08 19.61
N ALA A 95 7.64 8.67 18.70
CA ALA A 95 9.08 8.55 18.97
C ALA A 95 9.72 9.91 19.33
N ARG A 96 9.34 10.98 18.64
CA ARG A 96 9.79 12.33 18.95
C ARG A 96 9.40 12.75 20.37
N ARG A 97 8.16 12.53 20.79
CA ARG A 97 7.72 12.83 22.17
C ARG A 97 8.46 12.00 23.19
N ALA A 98 8.58 10.69 22.98
CA ALA A 98 9.31 9.81 23.88
C ALA A 98 10.79 10.18 24.02
N SER A 99 11.39 10.85 23.02
CA SER A 99 12.78 11.28 23.08
C SER A 99 13.04 12.46 24.01
N VAL A 100 12.03 13.22 24.38
CA VAL A 100 12.18 14.42 25.24
C VAL A 100 11.55 14.23 26.62
N GLU A 101 10.54 13.35 26.75
CA GLU A 101 9.81 13.17 27.99
C GLU A 101 10.38 12.02 28.83
N LYS A 102 10.65 12.30 30.13
CA LYS A 102 11.18 11.28 31.07
C LYS A 102 10.09 10.28 31.47
N GLY A 103 10.41 8.98 31.31
CA GLY A 103 9.46 7.90 31.61
C GLY A 103 8.47 7.63 30.48
N ALA A 104 8.67 8.26 29.31
CA ALA A 104 7.89 7.97 28.12
C ALA A 104 8.53 6.90 27.23
N ALA A 105 7.67 6.21 26.48
CA ALA A 105 8.04 5.27 25.43
C ALA A 105 7.23 5.52 24.16
N ALA A 106 7.62 4.91 23.08
CA ALA A 106 6.88 4.90 21.82
C ALA A 106 6.81 3.51 21.22
N LEU A 107 5.69 3.22 20.55
CA LEU A 107 5.61 2.17 19.56
C LEU A 107 5.88 2.78 18.18
N ALA A 108 6.99 2.38 17.57
CA ALA A 108 7.39 2.88 16.26
C ALA A 108 8.27 1.85 15.53
N SER A 109 8.64 2.14 14.30
CA SER A 109 9.60 1.31 13.58
C SER A 109 10.97 1.30 14.29
N PRO A 110 11.76 0.22 14.21
CA PRO A 110 13.12 0.20 14.75
C PRO A 110 14.01 1.34 14.23
N TRP A 111 13.77 1.84 13.01
CA TRP A 111 14.47 2.99 12.43
C TRP A 111 14.27 4.29 13.20
N ALA A 112 13.09 4.48 13.80
CA ALA A 112 12.81 5.66 14.61
C ALA A 112 13.76 5.75 15.85
N ALA A 113 14.26 4.62 16.33
CA ALA A 113 15.24 4.61 17.42
C ALA A 113 16.54 5.34 17.04
N GLN A 114 17.02 5.18 15.82
CA GLN A 114 18.23 5.84 15.34
C GLN A 114 17.97 7.34 15.15
N ILE A 115 16.86 7.70 14.49
CA ILE A 115 16.51 9.10 14.19
C ILE A 115 16.31 9.93 15.45
N TYR A 116 15.59 9.38 16.45
CA TYR A 116 15.24 10.09 17.68
C TYR A 116 16.15 9.76 18.87
N ARG A 117 17.27 9.04 18.66
CA ARG A 117 18.23 8.65 19.68
C ARG A 117 17.59 7.91 20.85
N LEU A 118 16.69 6.99 20.54
CA LEU A 118 16.03 6.12 21.48
C LEU A 118 16.69 4.74 21.53
N GLN A 119 16.49 4.03 22.63
CA GLN A 119 16.89 2.63 22.79
C GLN A 119 15.75 1.72 22.39
N VAL A 120 16.02 0.65 21.67
CA VAL A 120 15.06 -0.42 21.39
C VAL A 120 14.99 -1.30 22.65
N ARG A 121 13.85 -1.29 23.34
CA ARG A 121 13.60 -2.19 24.49
C ARG A 121 13.16 -3.57 24.06
N GLN A 122 12.24 -3.61 23.10
CA GLN A 122 11.72 -4.85 22.54
C GLN A 122 11.44 -4.66 21.04
N ARG A 123 11.80 -5.66 20.22
CA ARG A 123 11.49 -5.71 18.81
C ARG A 123 10.28 -6.60 18.54
N ASP A 124 9.66 -6.38 17.40
CA ASP A 124 8.61 -7.25 16.85
C ASP A 124 7.44 -7.46 17.83
N VAL A 125 6.94 -6.36 18.39
CA VAL A 125 5.87 -6.33 19.39
C VAL A 125 4.46 -6.36 18.80
N GLN A 126 4.32 -6.44 17.48
CA GLN A 126 3.04 -6.59 16.80
C GLN A 126 2.43 -7.98 17.05
N ASP A 127 1.13 -8.03 17.25
CA ASP A 127 0.39 -9.26 17.58
C ASP A 127 0.38 -10.27 16.43
N ARG A 128 0.42 -9.80 15.19
CA ARG A 128 0.43 -10.64 13.97
C ARG A 128 1.71 -10.38 13.18
N PRO A 129 2.49 -11.43 12.85
CA PRO A 129 3.62 -11.31 11.94
C PRO A 129 3.14 -11.14 10.49
N GLY A 130 4.03 -10.66 9.63
CA GLY A 130 3.79 -10.61 8.18
C GLY A 130 3.02 -9.39 7.67
N ASN A 131 2.76 -8.37 8.53
CA ASN A 131 2.23 -7.11 8.04
C ASN A 131 3.21 -6.45 7.07
N CYS A 132 2.70 -6.10 5.89
CA CYS A 132 3.50 -5.52 4.81
C CYS A 132 2.69 -4.44 4.09
N THR A 133 3.33 -3.33 3.77
CA THR A 133 2.74 -2.30 2.91
C THR A 133 3.39 -2.37 1.54
N ARG A 134 2.55 -2.46 0.51
CA ARG A 134 2.94 -2.37 -0.88
C ARG A 134 2.88 -0.91 -1.31
N PHE A 135 3.94 -0.45 -1.93
CA PHE A 135 4.05 0.88 -2.51
C PHE A 135 4.18 0.77 -4.02
N TYR A 136 3.65 1.77 -4.74
CA TYR A 136 3.98 1.99 -6.15
C TYR A 136 5.09 3.03 -6.28
N LEU A 137 6.00 2.78 -7.22
CA LEU A 137 6.91 3.76 -7.77
C LEU A 137 6.23 4.36 -9.00
N LEU A 138 6.02 5.67 -8.97
CA LEU A 138 5.34 6.43 -10.02
C LEU A 138 6.35 7.27 -10.79
N GLY A 139 6.14 7.40 -12.08
CA GLY A 139 6.93 8.23 -12.98
C GLY A 139 6.15 8.53 -14.25
N HIS A 140 6.85 9.03 -15.26
CA HIS A 140 6.27 9.30 -16.60
C HIS A 140 6.60 8.20 -17.60
N GLU A 141 7.70 7.48 -17.40
CA GLU A 141 8.15 6.41 -18.31
C GLU A 141 7.83 5.04 -17.70
N GLY A 142 7.42 4.10 -18.55
CA GLY A 142 7.21 2.71 -18.17
C GLY A 142 8.52 1.94 -17.93
N ALA A 143 8.48 0.90 -17.13
CA ALA A 143 9.62 0.00 -16.96
C ALA A 143 9.79 -0.90 -18.20
N ARG A 144 11.03 -1.32 -18.45
CA ARG A 144 11.33 -2.32 -19.51
C ARG A 144 10.93 -3.71 -19.03
N ALA A 145 10.51 -4.56 -19.98
CA ALA A 145 10.17 -5.95 -19.69
C ALA A 145 11.36 -6.72 -19.15
N THR A 146 11.16 -7.45 -18.06
CA THR A 146 12.16 -8.30 -17.40
C THR A 146 11.91 -9.79 -17.60
N GLY A 147 10.72 -10.16 -18.06
CA GLY A 147 10.25 -11.54 -18.17
C GLY A 147 9.50 -12.03 -16.95
N LYS A 148 9.64 -11.35 -15.80
CA LYS A 148 8.85 -11.57 -14.58
C LYS A 148 8.20 -10.25 -14.18
N ASP A 149 7.10 -9.95 -14.85
CA ASP A 149 6.44 -8.65 -14.77
C ASP A 149 4.98 -8.80 -14.43
N LYS A 150 4.38 -7.70 -13.99
CA LYS A 150 2.94 -7.50 -13.89
C LYS A 150 2.51 -6.19 -14.54
N THR A 151 1.26 -6.16 -14.95
CA THR A 151 0.61 -4.97 -15.50
C THR A 151 -0.57 -4.60 -14.63
N SER A 152 -0.63 -3.36 -14.18
CA SER A 152 -1.80 -2.79 -13.49
C SER A 152 -2.71 -2.13 -14.49
N LEU A 153 -3.98 -2.53 -14.46
CA LEU A 153 -5.05 -2.05 -15.31
C LEU A 153 -6.10 -1.31 -14.49
N LEU A 154 -6.73 -0.34 -15.11
CA LEU A 154 -7.89 0.38 -14.62
C LEU A 154 -8.97 0.31 -15.70
N PHE A 155 -10.19 -0.13 -15.36
CA PHE A 155 -11.28 -0.12 -16.32
C PHE A 155 -12.64 0.07 -15.66
N THR A 156 -13.61 0.51 -16.46
CA THR A 156 -15.03 0.55 -16.13
C THR A 156 -15.82 -0.43 -16.98
N LEU A 157 -16.98 -0.85 -16.47
CA LEU A 157 -17.80 -1.87 -17.12
C LEU A 157 -19.22 -1.36 -17.34
N PRO A 158 -19.89 -1.82 -18.43
CA PRO A 158 -21.31 -1.58 -18.58
C PRO A 158 -22.11 -2.17 -17.42
N HIS A 159 -23.06 -1.42 -16.90
CA HIS A 159 -23.91 -1.85 -15.77
C HIS A 159 -24.92 -2.90 -16.22
N ARG A 160 -24.47 -4.14 -16.36
CA ARG A 160 -25.30 -5.29 -16.77
C ARG A 160 -24.79 -6.60 -16.17
N ALA A 161 -25.68 -7.56 -16.02
CA ALA A 161 -25.33 -8.89 -15.50
C ALA A 161 -24.23 -9.56 -16.35
N GLY A 162 -23.23 -10.13 -15.69
CA GLY A 162 -22.12 -10.85 -16.31
C GLY A 162 -21.03 -9.97 -16.93
N ALA A 163 -21.09 -8.62 -16.82
CA ALA A 163 -20.07 -7.75 -17.41
C ALA A 163 -18.66 -8.04 -16.86
N LEU A 164 -18.51 -8.11 -15.53
CA LEU A 164 -17.22 -8.44 -14.91
C LEU A 164 -16.75 -9.86 -15.29
N HIS A 165 -17.64 -10.84 -15.29
CA HIS A 165 -17.31 -12.20 -15.69
C HIS A 165 -16.77 -12.25 -17.13
N LYS A 166 -17.41 -11.55 -18.08
CA LYS A 166 -16.95 -11.49 -19.47
C LYS A 166 -15.58 -10.82 -19.59
N ALA A 167 -15.36 -9.71 -18.91
CA ALA A 167 -14.07 -9.01 -18.90
C ALA A 167 -12.94 -9.90 -18.34
N LEU A 168 -13.14 -10.52 -17.18
CA LEU A 168 -12.14 -11.41 -16.59
C LEU A 168 -11.96 -12.70 -17.40
N GLY A 169 -13.02 -13.21 -18.04
CA GLY A 169 -12.99 -14.37 -18.93
C GLY A 169 -12.06 -14.20 -20.13
N VAL A 170 -11.89 -12.97 -20.64
CA VAL A 170 -10.93 -12.66 -21.71
C VAL A 170 -9.50 -12.94 -21.25
N LEU A 171 -9.14 -12.51 -20.03
CA LEU A 171 -7.81 -12.73 -19.46
C LEU A 171 -7.57 -14.21 -19.18
N ALA A 172 -8.54 -14.88 -18.59
CA ALA A 172 -8.49 -16.31 -18.31
C ALA A 172 -8.33 -17.16 -19.58
N ALA A 173 -9.06 -16.85 -20.65
CA ALA A 173 -8.96 -17.55 -21.94
C ALA A 173 -7.58 -17.43 -22.62
N LYS A 174 -6.76 -16.43 -22.22
CA LYS A 174 -5.39 -16.24 -22.66
C LYS A 174 -4.36 -16.78 -21.65
N GLY A 175 -4.78 -17.45 -20.59
CA GLY A 175 -3.89 -17.96 -19.55
C GLY A 175 -3.20 -16.88 -18.72
N LEU A 176 -3.75 -15.67 -18.72
CA LEU A 176 -3.20 -14.54 -17.95
C LEU A 176 -3.70 -14.62 -16.51
N ASN A 177 -2.76 -14.75 -15.56
CA ASN A 177 -3.07 -14.87 -14.15
C ASN A 177 -3.38 -13.52 -13.52
N LEU A 178 -4.49 -13.44 -12.81
CA LEU A 178 -4.89 -12.28 -12.03
C LEU A 178 -4.22 -12.32 -10.66
N LEU A 179 -3.55 -11.25 -10.28
CA LEU A 179 -2.85 -11.11 -9.00
C LEU A 179 -3.67 -10.28 -8.00
N LYS A 180 -4.50 -9.35 -8.52
CA LYS A 180 -5.39 -8.50 -7.73
C LYS A 180 -6.61 -8.12 -8.54
N VAL A 181 -7.76 -8.07 -7.89
CA VAL A 181 -9.00 -7.46 -8.41
C VAL A 181 -9.62 -6.65 -7.29
N GLU A 182 -9.87 -5.39 -7.54
CA GLU A 182 -10.50 -4.50 -6.57
C GLU A 182 -11.45 -3.54 -7.29
N SER A 183 -12.61 -3.29 -6.71
CA SER A 183 -13.58 -2.33 -7.24
C SER A 183 -13.71 -1.12 -6.31
N ARG A 184 -13.86 0.07 -6.90
CA ARG A 184 -14.12 1.31 -6.20
C ARG A 184 -15.25 2.08 -6.88
N PRO A 185 -16.05 2.84 -6.12
CA PRO A 185 -17.01 3.76 -6.73
C PRO A 185 -16.31 4.72 -7.70
N ALA A 186 -16.91 4.90 -8.86
CA ALA A 186 -16.40 5.84 -9.87
C ALA A 186 -16.64 7.29 -9.40
N PRO A 187 -15.64 8.18 -9.45
CA PRO A 187 -15.81 9.57 -9.09
C PRO A 187 -16.93 10.23 -9.92
N GLY A 188 -17.86 10.91 -9.23
CA GLY A 188 -18.94 11.65 -9.88
C GLY A 188 -20.02 10.80 -10.56
N LYS A 189 -19.97 9.47 -10.45
CA LYS A 189 -20.95 8.55 -11.07
C LYS A 189 -21.51 7.59 -10.03
N PRO A 190 -22.65 7.90 -9.40
CA PRO A 190 -23.29 7.05 -8.40
C PRO A 190 -23.57 5.64 -8.98
N TRP A 191 -23.22 4.61 -8.20
CA TRP A 191 -23.45 3.20 -8.52
C TRP A 191 -22.67 2.62 -9.71
N GLU A 192 -21.76 3.42 -10.33
CA GLU A 192 -20.75 2.92 -11.25
C GLU A 192 -19.45 2.59 -10.50
N TYR A 193 -18.69 1.64 -11.03
CA TYR A 193 -17.46 1.15 -10.40
C TYR A 193 -16.29 1.20 -11.36
N VAL A 194 -15.13 1.55 -10.83
CA VAL A 194 -13.83 1.42 -11.46
C VAL A 194 -13.14 0.19 -10.90
N PHE A 195 -12.57 -0.63 -11.75
CA PHE A 195 -11.87 -1.85 -11.38
C PHE A 195 -10.37 -1.65 -11.53
N PHE A 196 -9.63 -1.91 -10.44
CA PHE A 196 -8.18 -2.02 -10.43
C PHE A 196 -7.82 -3.49 -10.52
N VAL A 197 -7.03 -3.87 -11.51
CA VAL A 197 -6.68 -5.28 -11.76
C VAL A 197 -5.19 -5.38 -12.04
N ASP A 198 -4.50 -6.22 -11.27
CA ASP A 198 -3.12 -6.58 -11.55
C ASP A 198 -3.09 -7.94 -12.27
N VAL A 199 -2.43 -7.98 -13.41
CA VAL A 199 -2.31 -9.15 -14.28
C VAL A 199 -0.84 -9.50 -14.45
N ARG A 200 -0.47 -10.75 -14.30
CA ARG A 200 0.91 -11.20 -14.54
C ARG A 200 1.26 -11.11 -16.02
N GLY A 201 2.35 -10.44 -16.33
CA GLY A 201 2.90 -10.25 -17.66
C GLY A 201 3.09 -8.78 -18.01
N HIS A 202 3.88 -8.53 -19.05
CA HIS A 202 4.20 -7.20 -19.53
C HIS A 202 3.41 -6.86 -20.79
N VAL A 203 3.01 -5.60 -20.94
CA VAL A 203 2.24 -5.10 -22.10
C VAL A 203 2.97 -5.30 -23.44
N ASP A 204 4.29 -5.40 -23.46
CA ASP A 204 5.07 -5.64 -24.66
C ASP A 204 4.96 -7.05 -25.23
N ARG A 205 4.46 -8.00 -24.45
CA ARG A 205 4.20 -9.35 -24.96
C ARG A 205 3.03 -9.36 -25.94
N VAL A 206 3.21 -10.04 -27.05
CA VAL A 206 2.22 -10.09 -28.15
C VAL A 206 0.89 -10.70 -27.69
N ASP A 207 0.94 -11.79 -26.91
CA ASP A 207 -0.24 -12.45 -26.34
C ASP A 207 -0.99 -11.55 -25.37
N PHE A 208 -0.26 -10.77 -24.54
CA PHE A 208 -0.82 -9.81 -23.61
C PHE A 208 -1.54 -8.66 -24.34
N ARG A 209 -0.90 -8.07 -25.35
CA ARG A 209 -1.54 -7.03 -26.20
C ARG A 209 -2.82 -7.52 -26.85
N ARG A 210 -2.81 -8.75 -27.38
CA ARG A 210 -4.02 -9.36 -27.95
C ARG A 210 -5.13 -9.53 -26.93
N ALA A 211 -4.80 -9.88 -25.69
CA ALA A 211 -5.77 -9.95 -24.61
C ALA A 211 -6.35 -8.57 -24.28
N LEU A 212 -5.50 -7.52 -24.20
CA LEU A 212 -5.97 -6.17 -23.93
C LEU A 212 -6.93 -5.65 -25.00
N LEU A 213 -6.65 -5.88 -26.29
CA LEU A 213 -7.55 -5.50 -27.39
C LEU A 213 -8.92 -6.23 -27.31
N GLN A 214 -8.96 -7.42 -26.75
CA GLN A 214 -10.23 -8.13 -26.52
C GLN A 214 -10.93 -7.63 -25.25
N LEU A 215 -10.17 -7.31 -24.19
CA LEU A 215 -10.69 -6.76 -22.96
C LEU A 215 -11.33 -5.38 -23.19
N GLU A 216 -10.70 -4.53 -24.00
CA GLU A 216 -11.20 -3.21 -24.37
C GLU A 216 -12.62 -3.28 -24.97
N LYS A 217 -12.92 -4.31 -25.76
CA LYS A 217 -14.28 -4.53 -26.32
C LYS A 217 -15.33 -4.94 -25.27
N GLN A 218 -14.90 -5.34 -24.06
CA GLN A 218 -15.79 -5.72 -22.96
C GLN A 218 -15.90 -4.63 -21.89
N THR A 219 -15.10 -3.57 -21.97
CA THR A 219 -15.05 -2.46 -21.05
C THR A 219 -15.68 -1.21 -21.67
N GLN A 220 -16.05 -0.22 -20.85
CA GLN A 220 -16.43 1.12 -21.32
C GLN A 220 -15.21 2.01 -21.47
N ASP A 221 -14.25 1.83 -20.56
CA ASP A 221 -12.98 2.52 -20.55
C ASP A 221 -11.92 1.55 -20.04
N LEU A 222 -10.71 1.60 -20.62
CA LEU A 222 -9.58 0.76 -20.23
C LEU A 222 -8.30 1.60 -20.26
N ARG A 223 -7.62 1.66 -19.11
CA ARG A 223 -6.31 2.29 -18.98
C ARG A 223 -5.27 1.29 -18.47
N ILE A 224 -4.09 1.34 -19.05
CA ILE A 224 -2.90 0.67 -18.53
C ILE A 224 -2.22 1.68 -17.61
N LEU A 225 -2.20 1.35 -16.29
CA LEU A 225 -1.54 2.20 -15.30
C LEU A 225 -0.01 2.02 -15.32
N GLY A 226 0.47 0.86 -15.79
CA GLY A 226 1.87 0.55 -15.96
C GLY A 226 2.13 -0.94 -16.02
N SER A 227 3.26 -1.30 -16.66
CA SER A 227 3.86 -2.63 -16.62
C SER A 227 5.23 -2.51 -15.98
N TYR A 228 5.53 -3.37 -15.01
CA TYR A 228 6.72 -3.26 -14.17
C TYR A 228 7.14 -4.62 -13.59
N PRO A 229 8.39 -4.77 -13.12
CA PRO A 229 8.87 -6.01 -12.51
C PRO A 229 8.00 -6.44 -11.32
N GLU A 230 7.70 -7.73 -11.25
CA GLU A 230 7.00 -8.34 -10.11
C GLU A 230 8.01 -8.63 -9.00
N GLU A 231 7.90 -7.94 -7.85
CA GLU A 231 8.80 -8.04 -6.70
C GLU A 231 8.56 -9.30 -5.82
N ARG A 232 7.55 -10.13 -6.12
CA ARG A 232 7.22 -11.36 -5.40
C ARG A 232 7.36 -12.60 -6.24
#